data_d66b7dd34788097324ce82518302e1d8
#
_entry.id   d66b7dd34788097324ce82518302e1d8
#
_cell.length_a   1.000
_cell.length_b   1.000
_cell.length_c   1.000
_cell.angle_alpha   90.00
_cell.angle_beta   90.00
_cell.angle_gamma   90.00
#
_symmetry.space_group_name_H-M   'P 1'
#
loop_
_entity.id
_entity.type
_entity.pdbx_description
1 polymer ?
#
loop_
_entity_poly.entity_id
_entity_poly.type
_entity_poly.pdbx_seq_one_letter_code
_entity_poly.pdbx_strand_id
1 'polypeptide(L)'
;MYTKVGRALVAAAAAGALVSGCGGPVQAGSAIIVGDTAVPLEQVQSQVGTLLARVPAEQRQQDTAPTLARDIVTNELLHTLLARASAEQGITVTDAEVDAFIEQQGGAETLLQNSVLDLEGLRSQAHDFLVATALGRKAAPGLAVTIDLVGAPNRTDAEAKARTLAAGGPAADALFNDARTARKGVEVAAATDTQNAGSVVFGTPVGDVVAYQPDPQQATWNVFRVTDRRTDARAPGAPATLSLQQLYLIGQRTLQPLADDLAVRVNPRYGVWDQVSLRVVPANQTTGLVLAPGR
;
A
#
# COMPACT_ATOMS: atom_id res chain seq x y z
N MET A 1 3.58 -8.95 -84.46
CA MET A 1 2.22 -9.37 -84.17
C MET A 1 2.07 -9.43 -82.67
N TYR A 2 1.06 -8.81 -82.15
CA TYR A 2 0.83 -8.39 -80.79
C TYR A 2 0.64 -9.51 -79.78
N THR A 3 1.17 -9.33 -78.57
CA THR A 3 0.51 -9.84 -77.34
C THR A 3 0.87 -8.98 -76.12
N LYS A 4 -0.12 -8.50 -75.44
CA LYS A 4 -0.12 -7.65 -74.30
C LYS A 4 0.08 -8.47 -73.06
N VAL A 5 1.03 -8.03 -72.20
CA VAL A 5 1.28 -8.59 -70.85
C VAL A 5 0.40 -7.83 -69.85
N GLY A 6 -0.40 -8.60 -69.12
CA GLY A 6 -1.24 -8.07 -68.04
C GLY A 6 -0.44 -7.79 -66.76
N ARG A 7 -0.70 -6.63 -66.21
CA ARG A 7 -0.22 -6.22 -64.88
C ARG A 7 -1.06 -6.88 -63.82
N ALA A 8 -0.43 -7.69 -62.97
CA ALA A 8 -1.01 -8.16 -61.72
C ALA A 8 -0.62 -7.17 -60.59
N LEU A 9 -1.66 -6.63 -59.99
CA LEU A 9 -1.55 -5.77 -58.81
C LEU A 9 -1.21 -6.58 -57.58
N VAL A 10 -0.14 -6.14 -56.90
CA VAL A 10 0.17 -6.48 -55.50
C VAL A 10 -0.58 -5.49 -54.61
N ALA A 11 -1.63 -5.95 -53.95
CA ALA A 11 -2.31 -5.28 -52.89
C ALA A 11 -2.50 -6.29 -51.75
N ALA A 12 -1.53 -6.39 -50.89
CA ALA A 12 -1.69 -7.16 -49.64
C ALA A 12 -0.83 -6.50 -48.55
N ALA A 13 -1.39 -6.45 -47.39
CA ALA A 13 -0.76 -6.13 -46.10
C ALA A 13 -0.75 -4.66 -45.66
N ALA A 14 -1.89 -4.21 -45.21
CA ALA A 14 -1.98 -3.16 -44.21
C ALA A 14 -3.23 -3.40 -43.32
N ALA A 15 -3.24 -4.50 -42.56
CA ALA A 15 -4.27 -4.79 -41.57
C ALA A 15 -3.67 -5.62 -40.45
N GLY A 16 -2.85 -5.00 -39.59
CA GLY A 16 -2.19 -5.75 -38.52
C GLY A 16 -1.51 -4.90 -37.44
N ALA A 17 -2.06 -3.75 -37.08
CA ALA A 17 -1.45 -2.94 -36.04
C ALA A 17 -2.46 -2.04 -35.31
N LEU A 18 -3.56 -2.59 -34.78
CA LEU A 18 -4.44 -1.87 -33.84
C LEU A 18 -5.03 -2.83 -32.81
N VAL A 19 -4.18 -3.58 -32.09
CA VAL A 19 -4.56 -4.23 -30.82
C VAL A 19 -3.46 -3.99 -29.81
N SER A 20 -3.13 -2.73 -29.56
CA SER A 20 -2.33 -2.28 -28.42
C SER A 20 -3.21 -1.42 -27.51
N GLY A 21 -4.24 -2.04 -27.00
CA GLY A 21 -5.12 -1.40 -26.04
C GLY A 21 -5.73 -2.43 -25.11
N CYS A 22 -5.42 -2.34 -23.83
CA CYS A 22 -6.05 -2.97 -22.68
C CYS A 22 -5.76 -4.45 -22.43
N GLY A 23 -4.87 -4.69 -21.49
CA GLY A 23 -4.84 -5.93 -20.74
C GLY A 23 -4.35 -7.15 -21.49
N GLY A 24 -3.03 -7.30 -21.65
CA GLY A 24 -2.46 -8.55 -22.17
C GLY A 24 -2.87 -9.78 -21.33
N PRO A 25 -2.70 -11.00 -21.86
CA PRO A 25 -3.08 -12.28 -21.19
C PRO A 25 -2.56 -12.41 -19.76
N VAL A 26 -1.41 -11.81 -19.46
CA VAL A 26 -0.80 -11.75 -18.12
C VAL A 26 -1.72 -11.04 -17.12
N GLN A 27 -2.44 -10.00 -17.51
CA GLN A 27 -3.33 -9.27 -16.60
C GLN A 27 -4.59 -10.08 -16.25
N ALA A 28 -5.16 -10.82 -17.19
CA ALA A 28 -6.36 -11.62 -16.96
C ALA A 28 -6.10 -12.82 -16.02
N GLY A 29 -4.88 -13.37 -16.02
CA GLY A 29 -4.48 -14.49 -15.18
C GLY A 29 -3.79 -14.11 -13.87
N SER A 30 -3.67 -12.82 -13.54
CA SER A 30 -2.97 -12.35 -12.35
C SER A 30 -3.94 -11.87 -11.28
N ALA A 31 -3.63 -12.15 -10.02
CA ALA A 31 -4.29 -11.58 -8.85
C ALA A 31 -3.74 -10.18 -8.54
N ILE A 32 -2.42 -10.03 -8.69
CA ILE A 32 -1.70 -8.78 -8.46
C ILE A 32 -0.61 -8.64 -9.53
N ILE A 33 -0.29 -7.40 -9.87
CA ILE A 33 0.89 -7.03 -10.65
C ILE A 33 1.60 -5.88 -9.92
N VAL A 34 2.89 -6.07 -9.65
CA VAL A 34 3.78 -5.09 -9.00
C VAL A 34 4.98 -4.88 -9.93
N GLY A 35 4.98 -3.80 -10.69
CA GLY A 35 5.99 -3.58 -11.72
C GLY A 35 5.97 -4.68 -12.78
N ASP A 36 7.04 -5.46 -12.85
CA ASP A 36 7.24 -6.62 -13.72
C ASP A 36 6.87 -7.97 -13.07
N THR A 37 6.56 -7.98 -11.78
CA THR A 37 6.21 -9.18 -11.02
C THR A 37 4.70 -9.38 -11.02
N ALA A 38 4.24 -10.56 -11.44
CA ALA A 38 2.84 -10.94 -11.43
C ALA A 38 2.60 -12.14 -10.51
N VAL A 39 1.65 -12.02 -9.58
CA VAL A 39 1.17 -13.14 -8.77
C VAL A 39 -0.01 -13.81 -9.48
N PRO A 40 0.08 -15.11 -9.81
CA PRO A 40 -0.98 -15.80 -10.53
C PRO A 40 -2.29 -15.86 -9.73
N LEU A 41 -3.41 -15.75 -10.45
CA LEU A 41 -4.75 -15.88 -9.89
C LEU A 41 -4.95 -17.27 -9.24
N GLU A 42 -4.45 -18.32 -9.89
CA GLU A 42 -4.55 -19.70 -9.44
C GLU A 42 -3.84 -19.91 -8.10
N GLN A 43 -2.67 -19.29 -7.90
CA GLN A 43 -1.93 -19.33 -6.64
C GLN A 43 -2.80 -18.81 -5.50
N VAL A 44 -3.38 -17.62 -5.64
CA VAL A 44 -4.25 -17.03 -4.62
C VAL A 44 -5.48 -17.89 -4.38
N GLN A 45 -6.11 -18.42 -5.44
CA GLN A 45 -7.29 -19.29 -5.29
C GLN A 45 -6.96 -20.60 -4.55
N SER A 46 -5.81 -21.19 -4.83
CA SER A 46 -5.33 -22.39 -4.11
C SER A 46 -5.10 -22.10 -2.64
N GLN A 47 -4.44 -20.99 -2.32
CA GLN A 47 -4.23 -20.55 -0.92
C GLN A 47 -5.57 -20.30 -0.20
N VAL A 48 -6.52 -19.60 -0.85
CA VAL A 48 -7.88 -19.41 -0.30
C VAL A 48 -8.53 -20.74 0.02
N GLY A 49 -8.50 -21.71 -0.90
CA GLY A 49 -9.07 -23.04 -0.71
C GLY A 49 -8.43 -23.77 0.50
N THR A 50 -7.10 -23.75 0.58
CA THR A 50 -6.33 -24.38 1.64
C THR A 50 -6.65 -23.77 3.02
N LEU A 51 -6.62 -22.44 3.12
CA LEU A 51 -6.88 -21.76 4.40
C LEU A 51 -8.35 -21.84 4.79
N LEU A 52 -9.28 -21.71 3.83
CA LEU A 52 -10.70 -21.85 4.10
C LEU A 52 -11.06 -23.26 4.62
N ALA A 53 -10.38 -24.31 4.16
CA ALA A 53 -10.58 -25.67 4.67
C ALA A 53 -10.22 -25.81 6.15
N ARG A 54 -9.31 -24.96 6.66
CA ARG A 54 -8.89 -24.93 8.07
C ARG A 54 -9.82 -24.12 8.97
N VAL A 55 -10.67 -23.25 8.39
CA VAL A 55 -11.70 -22.51 9.17
C VAL A 55 -12.80 -23.50 9.56
N PRO A 56 -13.15 -23.61 10.85
CA PRO A 56 -14.26 -24.47 11.30
C PRO A 56 -15.57 -24.12 10.59
N ALA A 57 -16.37 -25.13 10.23
CA ALA A 57 -17.57 -24.95 9.42
C ALA A 57 -18.58 -23.96 10.07
N GLU A 58 -18.68 -23.99 11.40
CA GLU A 58 -19.51 -23.12 12.21
C GLU A 58 -19.06 -21.65 12.23
N GLN A 59 -17.81 -21.38 11.87
CA GLN A 59 -17.23 -20.04 11.78
C GLN A 59 -17.27 -19.47 10.36
N ARG A 60 -17.66 -20.27 9.36
CA ARG A 60 -17.73 -19.82 7.96
C ARG A 60 -18.99 -19.01 7.74
N GLN A 61 -18.80 -17.71 7.56
CA GLN A 61 -19.85 -16.78 7.16
C GLN A 61 -19.80 -16.53 5.65
N GLN A 62 -20.80 -15.86 5.10
CA GLN A 62 -20.91 -15.60 3.67
C GLN A 62 -19.72 -14.78 3.12
N ASP A 63 -19.15 -13.91 3.94
CA ASP A 63 -18.02 -13.04 3.60
C ASP A 63 -16.65 -13.60 4.00
N THR A 64 -16.59 -14.78 4.64
CA THR A 64 -15.32 -15.40 5.07
C THR A 64 -14.36 -15.62 3.90
N ALA A 65 -14.81 -16.26 2.83
CA ALA A 65 -13.94 -16.52 1.67
C ALA A 65 -13.51 -15.24 0.93
N PRO A 66 -14.40 -14.25 0.65
CA PRO A 66 -13.98 -12.99 0.09
C PRO A 66 -13.00 -12.19 0.97
N THR A 67 -13.17 -12.22 2.29
CA THR A 67 -12.28 -11.53 3.23
C THR A 67 -10.91 -12.20 3.25
N LEU A 68 -10.88 -13.52 3.41
CA LEU A 68 -9.64 -14.29 3.36
C LEU A 68 -8.89 -14.08 2.04
N ALA A 69 -9.60 -14.05 0.92
CA ALA A 69 -8.98 -13.79 -0.38
C ALA A 69 -8.32 -12.39 -0.44
N ARG A 70 -8.96 -11.36 0.10
CA ARG A 70 -8.37 -10.01 0.19
C ARG A 70 -7.16 -9.95 1.11
N ASP A 71 -7.21 -10.65 2.24
CA ASP A 71 -6.08 -10.72 3.16
C ASP A 71 -4.87 -11.43 2.52
N ILE A 72 -5.09 -12.53 1.81
CA ILE A 72 -4.04 -13.22 1.05
C ILE A 72 -3.45 -12.28 -0.02
N VAL A 73 -4.30 -11.63 -0.82
CA VAL A 73 -3.86 -10.68 -1.86
C VAL A 73 -3.08 -9.52 -1.25
N THR A 74 -3.51 -9.01 -0.09
CA THR A 74 -2.78 -7.97 0.65
C THR A 74 -1.40 -8.45 1.09
N ASN A 75 -1.32 -9.65 1.68
CA ASN A 75 -0.06 -10.22 2.16
C ASN A 75 0.91 -10.49 1.01
N GLU A 76 0.46 -11.08 -0.10
CA GLU A 76 1.28 -11.32 -1.30
C GLU A 76 1.81 -10.01 -1.90
N LEU A 77 0.98 -8.96 -1.91
CA LEU A 77 1.37 -7.64 -2.38
C LEU A 77 2.44 -7.03 -1.48
N LEU A 78 2.20 -7.03 -0.16
CA LEU A 78 3.17 -6.50 0.81
C LEU A 78 4.47 -7.32 0.80
N HIS A 79 4.39 -8.64 0.72
CA HIS A 79 5.55 -9.53 0.59
C HIS A 79 6.40 -9.14 -0.64
N THR A 80 5.76 -8.97 -1.80
CA THR A 80 6.44 -8.56 -3.04
C THR A 80 7.13 -7.20 -2.89
N LEU A 81 6.45 -6.22 -2.28
CA LEU A 81 7.03 -4.89 -2.02
C LEU A 81 8.18 -4.95 -1.01
N LEU A 82 8.04 -5.75 0.06
CA LEU A 82 9.08 -5.93 1.07
C LEU A 82 10.32 -6.60 0.49
N ALA A 83 10.15 -7.64 -0.33
CA ALA A 83 11.24 -8.30 -1.02
C ALA A 83 12.01 -7.32 -1.94
N ARG A 84 11.28 -6.45 -2.67
CA ARG A 84 11.89 -5.43 -3.51
C ARG A 84 12.64 -4.38 -2.68
N ALA A 85 11.98 -3.83 -1.66
CA ALA A 85 12.58 -2.81 -0.79
C ALA A 85 13.80 -3.33 -0.03
N SER A 86 13.77 -4.58 0.45
CA SER A 86 14.91 -5.20 1.15
C SER A 86 16.11 -5.36 0.22
N ALA A 87 15.88 -5.83 -1.01
CA ALA A 87 16.94 -5.98 -2.01
C ALA A 87 17.57 -4.62 -2.37
N GLU A 88 16.76 -3.60 -2.63
CA GLU A 88 17.22 -2.25 -2.96
C GLU A 88 18.00 -1.58 -1.80
N GLN A 89 17.63 -1.90 -0.56
CA GLN A 89 18.25 -1.31 0.62
C GLN A 89 19.34 -2.15 1.28
N GLY A 90 19.64 -3.35 0.73
CA GLY A 90 20.63 -4.29 1.27
C GLY A 90 20.25 -4.84 2.64
N ILE A 91 18.94 -5.02 2.91
CA ILE A 91 18.44 -5.63 4.14
C ILE A 91 18.34 -7.14 3.93
N THR A 92 18.90 -7.90 4.87
CA THR A 92 18.82 -9.35 4.89
C THR A 92 18.27 -9.80 6.24
N VAL A 93 17.31 -10.70 6.23
CA VAL A 93 16.78 -11.39 7.40
C VAL A 93 17.06 -12.87 7.21
N THR A 94 17.74 -13.48 8.17
CA THR A 94 18.13 -14.88 8.12
C THR A 94 17.06 -15.80 8.71
N ASP A 95 17.07 -17.08 8.32
CA ASP A 95 16.18 -18.09 8.92
C ASP A 95 16.35 -18.20 10.44
N ALA A 96 17.58 -18.04 10.94
CA ALA A 96 17.85 -18.07 12.38
C ALA A 96 17.20 -16.88 13.12
N GLU A 97 17.15 -15.69 12.51
CA GLU A 97 16.44 -14.54 13.07
C GLU A 97 14.92 -14.75 13.07
N VAL A 98 14.38 -15.37 12.01
CA VAL A 98 12.97 -15.75 11.94
C VAL A 98 12.62 -16.74 13.04
N ASP A 99 13.41 -17.81 13.21
CA ASP A 99 13.18 -18.82 14.24
C ASP A 99 13.28 -18.22 15.65
N ALA A 100 14.29 -17.41 15.91
CA ALA A 100 14.45 -16.72 17.19
C ALA A 100 13.27 -15.78 17.50
N PHE A 101 12.76 -15.07 16.49
CA PHE A 101 11.59 -14.23 16.65
C PHE A 101 10.33 -15.04 16.98
N ILE A 102 10.07 -16.14 16.28
CA ILE A 102 8.94 -17.04 16.54
C ILE A 102 9.00 -17.58 17.97
N GLU A 103 10.18 -18.02 18.43
CA GLU A 103 10.39 -18.50 19.80
C GLU A 103 10.11 -17.40 20.83
N GLN A 104 10.55 -16.17 20.58
CA GLN A 104 10.28 -15.03 21.46
C GLN A 104 8.77 -14.67 21.54
N GLN A 105 8.00 -14.99 20.52
CA GLN A 105 6.54 -14.78 20.50
C GLN A 105 5.76 -15.94 21.14
N GLY A 106 6.41 -16.95 21.70
CA GLY A 106 5.78 -18.09 22.39
C GLY A 106 5.88 -19.42 21.67
N GLY A 107 6.68 -19.49 20.58
CA GLY A 107 6.96 -20.67 19.81
C GLY A 107 5.90 -21.00 18.76
N ALA A 108 6.32 -21.72 17.73
CA ALA A 108 5.48 -22.05 16.57
C ALA A 108 4.21 -22.83 16.96
N GLU A 109 4.33 -23.78 17.88
CA GLU A 109 3.18 -24.59 18.33
C GLU A 109 2.07 -23.71 18.91
N THR A 110 2.42 -22.78 19.81
CA THR A 110 1.46 -21.85 20.45
C THR A 110 0.81 -20.93 19.42
N LEU A 111 1.62 -20.36 18.52
CA LEU A 111 1.13 -19.41 17.51
C LEU A 111 0.21 -20.06 16.48
N LEU A 112 0.41 -21.36 16.18
CA LEU A 112 -0.39 -22.09 15.22
C LEU A 112 -1.68 -22.67 15.80
N GLN A 113 -1.81 -22.82 17.13
CA GLN A 113 -3.00 -23.41 17.76
C GLN A 113 -4.33 -22.74 17.37
N ASN A 114 -4.32 -21.40 17.19
CA ASN A 114 -5.50 -20.61 16.82
C ASN A 114 -5.33 -19.90 15.47
N SER A 115 -4.43 -20.40 14.63
CA SER A 115 -4.14 -19.83 13.31
C SER A 115 -4.63 -20.75 12.20
N VAL A 116 -5.04 -20.19 11.09
CA VAL A 116 -5.29 -20.92 9.83
C VAL A 116 -4.00 -21.17 9.05
N LEU A 117 -2.87 -20.59 9.47
CA LEU A 117 -1.57 -20.77 8.84
C LEU A 117 -0.98 -22.14 9.15
N ASP A 118 -0.02 -22.55 8.34
CA ASP A 118 0.95 -23.60 8.65
C ASP A 118 2.29 -22.97 9.06
N LEU A 119 3.27 -23.82 9.32
CA LEU A 119 4.59 -23.38 9.74
C LEU A 119 5.28 -22.51 8.67
N GLU A 120 5.11 -22.83 7.40
CA GLU A 120 5.68 -22.07 6.28
C GLU A 120 5.05 -20.66 6.22
N GLY A 121 3.73 -20.57 6.30
CA GLY A 121 3.01 -19.29 6.34
C GLY A 121 3.37 -18.44 7.57
N LEU A 122 3.54 -19.07 8.74
CA LEU A 122 4.00 -18.38 9.95
C LEU A 122 5.42 -17.81 9.76
N ARG A 123 6.35 -18.62 9.21
CA ARG A 123 7.72 -18.18 8.95
C ARG A 123 7.77 -17.04 7.93
N SER A 124 6.97 -17.13 6.86
CA SER A 124 6.86 -16.06 5.86
C SER A 124 6.38 -14.75 6.48
N GLN A 125 5.34 -14.79 7.30
CA GLN A 125 4.84 -13.59 8.01
C GLN A 125 5.86 -13.04 9.02
N ALA A 126 6.57 -13.90 9.75
CA ALA A 126 7.63 -13.49 10.66
C ALA A 126 8.80 -12.83 9.92
N HIS A 127 9.21 -13.39 8.78
CA HIS A 127 10.22 -12.80 7.90
C HIS A 127 9.81 -11.41 7.43
N ASP A 128 8.60 -11.25 6.90
CA ASP A 128 8.08 -9.97 6.42
C ASP A 128 7.98 -8.93 7.53
N PHE A 129 7.57 -9.35 8.74
CA PHE A 129 7.57 -8.49 9.91
C PHE A 129 8.98 -7.99 10.26
N LEU A 130 9.97 -8.86 10.23
CA LEU A 130 11.37 -8.51 10.51
C LEU A 130 11.96 -7.60 9.44
N VAL A 131 11.68 -7.86 8.15
CA VAL A 131 12.09 -6.99 7.04
C VAL A 131 11.47 -5.59 7.19
N ALA A 132 10.16 -5.50 7.42
CA ALA A 132 9.49 -4.21 7.62
C ALA A 132 10.05 -3.48 8.85
N THR A 133 10.32 -4.21 9.95
CA THR A 133 10.95 -3.64 11.16
C THR A 133 12.35 -3.09 10.87
N ALA A 134 13.15 -3.80 10.07
CA ALA A 134 14.48 -3.34 9.67
C ALA A 134 14.43 -2.09 8.77
N LEU A 135 13.48 -2.03 7.81
CA LEU A 135 13.20 -0.84 7.02
C LEU A 135 12.84 0.35 7.91
N GLY A 136 11.94 0.14 8.86
CA GLY A 136 11.54 1.18 9.82
C GLY A 136 12.69 1.64 10.70
N ARG A 137 13.53 0.73 11.19
CA ARG A 137 14.73 1.07 11.99
C ARG A 137 15.71 1.93 11.18
N LYS A 138 15.84 1.66 9.88
CA LYS A 138 16.68 2.43 8.98
C LYS A 138 16.08 3.82 8.69
N ALA A 139 14.77 3.89 8.46
CA ALA A 139 14.08 5.11 8.06
C ALA A 139 13.81 6.08 9.24
N ALA A 140 13.35 5.56 10.38
CA ALA A 140 12.82 6.37 11.48
C ALA A 140 13.73 7.49 11.97
N PRO A 141 15.07 7.32 12.10
CA PRO A 141 15.92 8.38 12.62
C PRO A 141 15.96 9.65 11.77
N GLY A 142 15.80 9.51 10.45
CA GLY A 142 15.91 10.61 9.50
C GLY A 142 14.60 11.03 8.84
N LEU A 143 13.52 10.29 9.05
CA LEU A 143 12.25 10.54 8.38
C LEU A 143 11.45 11.66 9.07
N ALA A 144 11.30 12.78 8.37
CA ALA A 144 10.42 13.88 8.76
C ALA A 144 9.60 14.34 7.54
N VAL A 145 8.35 14.66 7.78
CA VAL A 145 7.40 15.11 6.76
C VAL A 145 6.77 16.41 7.22
N THR A 146 6.73 17.40 6.33
CA THR A 146 6.02 18.65 6.57
C THR A 146 4.71 18.64 5.82
N ILE A 147 3.63 18.96 6.50
CA ILE A 147 2.28 18.94 5.94
C ILE A 147 1.54 20.24 6.17
N ASP A 148 0.66 20.56 5.21
CA ASP A 148 -0.44 21.49 5.41
C ASP A 148 -1.69 20.66 5.78
N LEU A 149 -2.30 20.90 6.94
CA LEU A 149 -3.37 20.08 7.51
C LEU A 149 -4.68 20.87 7.64
N VAL A 150 -5.80 20.27 7.27
CA VAL A 150 -7.15 20.80 7.41
C VAL A 150 -8.08 19.74 7.98
N GLY A 151 -8.79 20.02 9.06
CA GLY A 151 -9.82 19.16 9.63
C GLY A 151 -11.14 19.21 8.84
N ALA A 152 -11.87 18.09 8.90
CA ALA A 152 -13.21 17.97 8.32
C ALA A 152 -14.13 17.14 9.24
N PRO A 153 -15.43 17.46 9.31
CA PRO A 153 -16.37 16.79 10.24
C PRO A 153 -16.85 15.44 9.71
N ASN A 154 -16.67 15.14 8.43
CA ASN A 154 -17.13 13.90 7.79
C ASN A 154 -16.37 13.65 6.49
N ARG A 155 -16.57 12.45 5.91
CA ARG A 155 -15.91 12.00 4.68
C ARG A 155 -16.20 12.91 3.48
N THR A 156 -17.46 13.27 3.26
CA THR A 156 -17.86 14.08 2.10
C THR A 156 -17.17 15.45 2.10
N ASP A 157 -17.12 16.10 3.26
CA ASP A 157 -16.42 17.37 3.43
C ASP A 157 -14.90 17.21 3.28
N ALA A 158 -14.33 16.14 3.84
CA ALA A 158 -12.92 15.83 3.68
C ALA A 158 -12.52 15.63 2.22
N GLU A 159 -13.28 14.84 1.48
CA GLU A 159 -13.02 14.62 0.04
C GLU A 159 -13.18 15.89 -0.79
N ALA A 160 -14.15 16.75 -0.47
CA ALA A 160 -14.31 18.05 -1.14
C ALA A 160 -13.10 18.96 -0.87
N LYS A 161 -12.68 19.06 0.40
CA LYS A 161 -11.47 19.81 0.79
C LYS A 161 -10.21 19.26 0.16
N ALA A 162 -10.07 17.94 0.06
CA ALA A 162 -8.92 17.30 -0.59
C ALA A 162 -8.83 17.70 -2.07
N ARG A 163 -9.95 17.66 -2.80
CA ARG A 163 -10.00 18.10 -4.21
C ARG A 163 -9.66 19.58 -4.35
N THR A 164 -10.19 20.43 -3.46
CA THR A 164 -9.86 21.86 -3.44
C THR A 164 -8.36 22.08 -3.17
N LEU A 165 -7.80 21.38 -2.19
CA LEU A 165 -6.39 21.51 -1.83
C LEU A 165 -5.47 21.01 -2.95
N ALA A 166 -5.84 19.90 -3.63
CA ALA A 166 -5.10 19.36 -4.76
C ALA A 166 -5.14 20.27 -5.99
N ALA A 167 -6.27 20.96 -6.23
CA ALA A 167 -6.40 21.91 -7.31
C ALA A 167 -5.57 23.20 -7.09
N GLY A 168 -5.25 23.52 -5.84
CA GLY A 168 -4.47 24.72 -5.49
C GLY A 168 -5.22 26.05 -5.69
N GLY A 169 -4.45 27.14 -5.71
CA GLY A 169 -4.97 28.49 -5.94
C GLY A 169 -5.73 29.10 -4.77
N PRO A 170 -6.44 30.25 -4.99
CA PRO A 170 -7.06 31.01 -3.91
C PRO A 170 -8.08 30.23 -3.06
N ALA A 171 -8.78 29.26 -3.67
CA ALA A 171 -9.73 28.42 -2.95
C ALA A 171 -9.03 27.47 -1.97
N ALA A 172 -7.88 26.92 -2.35
CA ALA A 172 -7.06 26.10 -1.46
C ALA A 172 -6.46 26.93 -0.32
N ASP A 173 -5.99 28.15 -0.61
CA ASP A 173 -5.49 29.08 0.40
C ASP A 173 -6.57 29.46 1.41
N ALA A 174 -7.81 29.65 0.98
CA ALA A 174 -8.93 29.97 1.83
C ALA A 174 -9.27 28.89 2.87
N LEU A 175 -8.90 27.62 2.62
CA LEU A 175 -9.05 26.53 3.60
C LEU A 175 -8.27 26.77 4.89
N PHE A 176 -7.22 27.60 4.86
CA PHE A 176 -6.36 27.89 6.00
C PHE A 176 -6.73 29.17 6.76
N ASN A 177 -7.85 29.82 6.42
CA ASN A 177 -8.30 31.04 7.11
C ASN A 177 -8.82 30.76 8.54
N ASP A 178 -9.23 29.53 8.86
CA ASP A 178 -9.64 29.14 10.20
C ASP A 178 -8.54 28.35 10.91
N ALA A 179 -7.76 29.04 11.74
CA ALA A 179 -6.66 28.44 12.50
C ALA A 179 -7.10 27.40 13.54
N ARG A 180 -8.40 27.26 13.82
CA ARG A 180 -8.91 26.20 14.72
C ARG A 180 -8.96 24.84 14.04
N THR A 181 -9.16 24.82 12.73
CA THR A 181 -9.33 23.60 11.94
C THR A 181 -8.23 23.38 10.92
N ALA A 182 -7.35 24.37 10.68
CA ALA A 182 -6.32 24.28 9.66
C ALA A 182 -4.96 24.82 10.13
N ARG A 183 -3.88 24.21 9.67
CA ARG A 183 -2.50 24.60 9.99
C ARG A 183 -1.61 24.33 8.77
N LYS A 184 -0.67 25.24 8.50
CA LYS A 184 0.37 25.08 7.48
C LYS A 184 1.70 24.74 8.12
N GLY A 185 2.53 23.97 7.42
CA GLY A 185 3.92 23.72 7.80
C GLY A 185 4.08 22.88 9.08
N VAL A 186 3.17 21.97 9.36
CA VAL A 186 3.28 21.05 10.50
C VAL A 186 4.32 19.99 10.20
N GLU A 187 5.42 19.99 10.97
CA GLU A 187 6.45 18.95 10.88
C GLU A 187 6.07 17.75 11.75
N VAL A 188 6.14 16.55 11.16
CA VAL A 188 5.91 15.26 11.82
C VAL A 188 7.17 14.42 11.61
N ALA A 189 7.86 14.05 12.70
CA ALA A 189 9.09 13.26 12.64
C ALA A 189 8.88 11.87 13.23
N ALA A 190 9.21 10.83 12.44
CA ALA A 190 8.99 9.43 12.83
C ALA A 190 9.72 9.03 14.11
N ALA A 191 10.89 9.64 14.38
CA ALA A 191 11.68 9.37 15.59
C ALA A 191 11.03 9.88 16.89
N THR A 192 10.10 10.82 16.83
CA THR A 192 9.51 11.47 18.02
C THR A 192 8.01 11.32 18.10
N ASP A 193 7.32 11.13 16.98
CA ASP A 193 5.87 10.96 16.94
C ASP A 193 5.49 9.47 17.02
N THR A 194 5.70 8.89 18.20
CA THR A 194 5.50 7.46 18.44
C THR A 194 4.03 7.01 18.35
N GLN A 195 3.09 7.94 18.58
CA GLN A 195 1.65 7.63 18.53
C GLN A 195 1.16 7.49 17.08
N ASN A 196 1.81 8.18 16.16
CA ASN A 196 1.45 8.18 14.74
C ASN A 196 2.41 7.36 13.86
N ALA A 197 3.17 6.41 14.42
CA ALA A 197 4.15 5.60 13.71
C ALA A 197 3.58 4.94 12.43
N GLY A 198 2.31 4.52 12.47
CA GLY A 198 1.60 3.95 11.32
C GLY A 198 0.87 4.97 10.43
N SER A 199 1.05 6.28 10.67
CA SER A 199 0.32 7.31 9.91
C SER A 199 0.65 7.26 8.43
N VAL A 200 -0.38 7.43 7.60
CA VAL A 200 -0.24 7.55 6.14
C VAL A 200 0.68 8.71 5.73
N VAL A 201 0.85 9.72 6.59
CA VAL A 201 1.76 10.86 6.38
C VAL A 201 3.17 10.39 6.04
N PHE A 202 3.68 9.35 6.73
CA PHE A 202 5.04 8.85 6.52
C PHE A 202 5.24 8.11 5.19
N GLY A 203 4.17 7.72 4.50
CA GLY A 203 4.24 7.06 3.20
C GLY A 203 3.89 7.97 2.03
N THR A 204 3.26 9.12 2.28
CA THR A 204 2.73 9.98 1.22
C THR A 204 3.85 10.76 0.51
N PRO A 205 3.92 10.75 -0.84
CA PRO A 205 4.85 11.56 -1.62
C PRO A 205 4.61 13.07 -1.46
N VAL A 206 5.66 13.87 -1.79
CA VAL A 206 5.56 15.33 -1.80
C VAL A 206 4.58 15.78 -2.90
N GLY A 207 3.69 16.69 -2.53
CA GLY A 207 2.66 17.23 -3.40
C GLY A 207 1.34 16.50 -3.31
N ASP A 208 1.32 15.25 -2.91
CA ASP A 208 0.08 14.48 -2.77
C ASP A 208 -0.80 15.03 -1.65
N VAL A 209 -2.10 14.92 -1.88
CA VAL A 209 -3.14 15.28 -0.93
C VAL A 209 -3.89 14.04 -0.49
N VAL A 210 -4.03 13.88 0.82
CA VAL A 210 -4.73 12.74 1.41
C VAL A 210 -5.87 13.22 2.29
N ALA A 211 -7.05 12.61 2.13
CA ALA A 211 -8.16 12.70 3.08
C ALA A 211 -8.32 11.34 3.77
N TYR A 212 -8.29 11.30 5.10
CA TYR A 212 -8.39 10.06 5.86
C TYR A 212 -9.02 10.29 7.23
N GLN A 213 -9.52 9.22 7.80
CA GLN A 213 -10.05 9.19 9.17
C GLN A 213 -8.97 8.60 10.09
N PRO A 214 -8.36 9.41 10.98
CA PRO A 214 -7.26 8.93 11.84
C PRO A 214 -7.72 7.90 12.87
N ASP A 215 -8.96 8.01 13.34
CA ASP A 215 -9.59 7.10 14.29
C ASP A 215 -11.00 6.75 13.80
N PRO A 216 -11.25 5.48 13.38
CA PRO A 216 -12.58 5.04 12.95
C PRO A 216 -13.70 5.20 13.98
N GLN A 217 -13.35 5.35 15.26
CA GLN A 217 -14.30 5.60 16.35
C GLN A 217 -14.77 7.06 16.42
N GLN A 218 -14.07 7.97 15.73
CA GLN A 218 -14.38 9.40 15.74
C GLN A 218 -14.89 9.82 14.36
N ALA A 219 -15.88 10.72 14.34
CA ALA A 219 -16.41 11.25 13.07
C ALA A 219 -15.44 12.18 12.33
N THR A 220 -14.38 12.65 13.00
CA THR A 220 -13.43 13.63 12.45
C THR A 220 -12.53 13.03 11.39
N TRP A 221 -12.33 13.81 10.32
CA TRP A 221 -11.44 13.51 9.21
C TRP A 221 -10.30 14.52 9.14
N ASN A 222 -9.17 14.08 8.66
CA ASN A 222 -8.02 14.93 8.34
C ASN A 222 -7.81 14.97 6.83
N VAL A 223 -7.49 16.16 6.32
CA VAL A 223 -7.03 16.39 4.96
C VAL A 223 -5.66 17.03 5.05
N PHE A 224 -4.66 16.46 4.41
CA PHE A 224 -3.34 17.08 4.39
C PHE A 224 -2.72 17.02 3.00
N ARG A 225 -1.81 17.96 2.74
CA ARG A 225 -0.89 17.96 1.61
C ARG A 225 0.53 17.86 2.14
N VAL A 226 1.33 16.96 1.59
CA VAL A 226 2.76 16.90 1.89
C VAL A 226 3.48 18.03 1.15
N THR A 227 4.15 18.90 1.89
CA THR A 227 4.89 20.04 1.32
C THR A 227 6.39 19.80 1.30
N ASP A 228 6.91 18.95 2.22
CA ASP A 228 8.31 18.55 2.25
C ASP A 228 8.44 17.14 2.86
N ARG A 229 9.48 16.41 2.45
CA ARG A 229 9.83 15.09 2.96
C ARG A 229 11.33 14.95 3.02
N ARG A 230 11.86 14.70 4.21
CA ARG A 230 13.28 14.50 4.47
C ARG A 230 13.53 13.10 5.00
N THR A 231 14.63 12.50 4.59
CA THR A 231 15.09 11.18 5.05
C THR A 231 16.41 11.28 5.86
N ASP A 232 16.94 12.48 5.98
CA ASP A 232 18.16 12.84 6.70
C ASP A 232 17.90 13.90 7.80
N ALA A 233 16.64 14.07 8.18
CA ALA A 233 16.26 15.03 9.20
C ALA A 233 16.91 14.69 10.53
N ARG A 234 17.35 15.73 11.24
CA ARG A 234 17.76 15.57 12.64
C ARG A 234 16.52 15.81 13.50
N ALA A 235 16.05 14.76 14.16
CA ALA A 235 14.89 14.87 15.04
C ALA A 235 15.10 15.96 16.10
N PRO A 236 14.12 16.86 16.32
CA PRO A 236 14.18 17.80 17.40
C PRO A 236 14.08 17.04 18.76
N GLY A 237 15.12 17.12 19.57
CA GLY A 237 15.19 16.44 20.87
C GLY A 237 15.83 15.04 20.82
N ALA A 238 15.78 14.33 21.94
CA ALA A 238 16.26 12.96 22.02
C ALA A 238 15.28 12.03 21.30
N PRO A 239 15.76 11.11 20.43
CA PRO A 239 14.91 10.13 19.80
C PRO A 239 14.16 9.30 20.85
N ALA A 240 12.86 9.10 20.68
CA ALA A 240 12.11 8.17 21.50
C ALA A 240 12.57 6.73 21.22
N THR A 241 12.47 5.86 22.22
CA THR A 241 12.67 4.42 22.01
C THR A 241 11.45 3.86 21.32
N LEU A 242 11.58 3.53 20.02
CA LEU A 242 10.52 2.94 19.24
C LEU A 242 10.42 1.43 19.54
N SER A 243 9.21 0.94 19.74
CA SER A 243 8.92 -0.49 19.85
C SER A 243 9.07 -1.19 18.49
N LEU A 244 9.19 -2.53 18.51
CA LEU A 244 9.22 -3.32 17.27
C LEU A 244 7.96 -3.06 16.41
N GLN A 245 6.80 -2.95 17.05
CA GLN A 245 5.55 -2.64 16.35
C GLN A 245 5.56 -1.27 15.68
N GLN A 246 6.09 -0.24 16.34
CA GLN A 246 6.21 1.10 15.75
C GLN A 246 7.19 1.10 14.58
N LEU A 247 8.34 0.42 14.72
CA LEU A 247 9.30 0.26 13.64
C LEU A 247 8.69 -0.49 12.45
N TYR A 248 7.96 -1.57 12.69
CA TYR A 248 7.22 -2.30 11.66
C TYR A 248 6.24 -1.38 10.90
N LEU A 249 5.44 -0.60 11.61
CA LEU A 249 4.49 0.33 11.00
C LEU A 249 5.17 1.41 10.17
N ILE A 250 6.26 2.02 10.67
CA ILE A 250 7.06 2.98 9.90
C ILE A 250 7.62 2.31 8.65
N GLY A 251 8.17 1.10 8.78
CA GLY A 251 8.73 0.34 7.66
C GLY A 251 7.69 0.05 6.58
N GLN A 252 6.48 -0.36 6.96
CA GLN A 252 5.39 -0.53 6.00
C GLN A 252 5.07 0.77 5.25
N ARG A 253 5.10 1.93 5.92
CA ARG A 253 4.86 3.21 5.26
C ARG A 253 5.92 3.58 4.25
N THR A 254 7.16 3.09 4.39
CA THR A 254 8.21 3.30 3.38
C THR A 254 7.93 2.56 2.06
N LEU A 255 7.02 1.59 2.05
CA LEU A 255 6.62 0.87 0.84
C LEU A 255 5.65 1.66 -0.06
N GLN A 256 4.98 2.69 0.45
CA GLN A 256 3.95 3.40 -0.31
C GLN A 256 4.52 4.11 -1.55
N PRO A 257 5.61 4.89 -1.48
CA PRO A 257 6.23 5.45 -2.69
C PRO A 257 6.67 4.37 -3.69
N LEU A 258 7.21 3.25 -3.20
CA LEU A 258 7.62 2.13 -4.05
C LEU A 258 6.40 1.49 -4.75
N ALA A 259 5.27 1.37 -4.07
CA ALA A 259 4.03 0.84 -4.65
C ALA A 259 3.51 1.76 -5.77
N ASP A 260 3.64 3.08 -5.62
CA ASP A 260 3.27 4.06 -6.63
C ASP A 260 4.21 3.99 -7.85
N ASP A 261 5.51 3.94 -7.64
CA ASP A 261 6.52 3.82 -8.69
C ASP A 261 6.38 2.52 -9.50
N LEU A 262 6.03 1.43 -8.84
CA LEU A 262 5.81 0.12 -9.46
C LEU A 262 4.40 -0.04 -10.05
N ALA A 263 3.56 0.97 -9.99
CA ALA A 263 2.21 0.97 -10.54
C ALA A 263 1.41 -0.28 -10.15
N VAL A 264 1.29 -0.54 -8.85
CA VAL A 264 0.56 -1.68 -8.29
C VAL A 264 -0.84 -1.81 -8.89
N ARG A 265 -1.17 -3.01 -9.37
CA ARG A 265 -2.51 -3.33 -9.91
C ARG A 265 -3.05 -4.57 -9.23
N VAL A 266 -4.26 -4.48 -8.72
CA VAL A 266 -5.01 -5.57 -8.10
C VAL A 266 -6.12 -6.01 -9.03
N ASN A 267 -6.35 -7.32 -9.16
CA ASN A 267 -7.48 -7.84 -9.91
C ASN A 267 -8.79 -7.36 -9.29
N PRO A 268 -9.69 -6.70 -10.05
CA PRO A 268 -10.92 -6.10 -9.53
C PRO A 268 -11.84 -7.05 -8.76
N ARG A 269 -11.73 -8.37 -8.99
CA ARG A 269 -12.50 -9.37 -8.23
C ARG A 269 -12.19 -9.40 -6.73
N TYR A 270 -10.98 -8.95 -6.33
CA TYR A 270 -10.58 -8.84 -4.93
C TYR A 270 -10.83 -7.46 -4.35
N GLY A 271 -10.92 -6.43 -5.19
CA GLY A 271 -11.13 -5.04 -4.79
C GLY A 271 -10.08 -4.09 -5.34
N VAL A 272 -9.71 -3.11 -4.53
CA VAL A 272 -8.72 -2.07 -4.89
C VAL A 272 -7.64 -2.00 -3.81
N TRP A 273 -6.43 -1.61 -4.21
CA TRP A 273 -5.37 -1.26 -3.28
C TRP A 273 -5.69 0.07 -2.59
N ASP A 274 -5.88 0.04 -1.29
CA ASP A 274 -6.10 1.24 -0.48
C ASP A 274 -4.76 1.68 0.15
N GLN A 275 -4.18 2.72 -0.39
CA GLN A 275 -2.90 3.28 0.06
C GLN A 275 -2.96 3.82 1.50
N VAL A 276 -4.12 4.23 1.98
CA VAL A 276 -4.28 4.75 3.33
C VAL A 276 -4.16 3.64 4.36
N SER A 277 -4.82 2.49 4.14
CA SER A 277 -4.75 1.34 5.04
C SER A 277 -3.65 0.35 4.71
N LEU A 278 -3.00 0.45 3.55
CA LEU A 278 -2.06 -0.53 2.97
C LEU A 278 -2.70 -1.92 2.87
N ARG A 279 -3.93 -1.98 2.40
CA ARG A 279 -4.71 -3.22 2.25
C ARG A 279 -5.49 -3.24 0.94
N VAL A 280 -5.82 -4.45 0.50
CA VAL A 280 -6.83 -4.63 -0.54
C VAL A 280 -8.21 -4.66 0.10
N VAL A 281 -9.06 -3.73 -0.32
CA VAL A 281 -10.41 -3.55 0.25
C VAL A 281 -11.46 -3.54 -0.87
N PRO A 282 -12.75 -3.80 -0.56
CA PRO A 282 -13.82 -3.54 -1.52
C PRO A 282 -13.77 -2.07 -2.01
N ALA A 283 -14.04 -1.83 -3.28
CA ALA A 283 -13.90 -0.49 -3.88
C ALA A 283 -14.73 0.61 -3.19
N ASN A 284 -15.83 0.22 -2.54
CA ASN A 284 -16.70 1.11 -1.76
C ASN A 284 -16.31 1.23 -0.27
N GLN A 285 -15.20 0.59 0.17
CA GLN A 285 -14.75 0.55 1.56
C GLN A 285 -13.33 1.10 1.74
N THR A 286 -12.85 1.93 0.81
CA THR A 286 -11.57 2.62 0.98
C THR A 286 -11.57 3.49 2.23
N THR A 287 -10.47 3.49 2.98
CA THR A 287 -10.35 4.22 4.26
C THR A 287 -10.01 5.70 4.07
N GLY A 288 -9.70 6.09 2.84
CA GLY A 288 -9.43 7.48 2.49
C GLY A 288 -9.39 7.74 0.99
N LEU A 289 -8.94 8.93 0.64
CA LEU A 289 -8.73 9.40 -0.73
C LEU A 289 -7.29 9.91 -0.85
N VAL A 290 -6.57 9.46 -1.85
CA VAL A 290 -5.23 9.98 -2.21
C VAL A 290 -5.33 10.62 -3.59
N LEU A 291 -4.84 11.84 -3.71
CA LEU A 291 -4.83 12.63 -4.94
C LEU A 291 -3.41 13.07 -5.25
N ALA A 292 -2.88 12.64 -6.39
CA ALA A 292 -1.60 13.13 -6.88
C ALA A 292 -1.73 14.56 -7.46
N PRO A 293 -0.66 15.38 -7.44
CA PRO A 293 -0.69 16.73 -7.98
C PRO A 293 -1.06 16.73 -9.48
N GLY A 294 -2.05 17.53 -9.85
CA GLY A 294 -2.39 17.78 -11.25
C GLY A 294 -3.05 16.61 -12.01
N ARG A 295 -3.61 15.63 -11.30
CA ARG A 295 -4.43 14.56 -11.89
C ARG A 295 -5.91 14.76 -11.60
#